data_d5c581ae2634ac7419fc67964ee037d1
#
_entry.id   d5c581ae2634ac7419fc67964ee037d1
#
_cell.length_a   1.000
_cell.length_b   1.000
_cell.length_c   1.000
_cell.angle_alpha   90.00
_cell.angle_beta   90.00
_cell.angle_gamma   90.00
#
_symmetry.space_group_name_H-M   'P 1'
#
loop_
_entity.id
_entity.type
_entity.pdbx_description
1 polymer ?
#
loop_
_entity_poly.entity_id
_entity_poly.type
_entity_poly.pdbx_seq_one_letter_code
_entity_poly.pdbx_strand_id
1 'polypeptide(L)'
;MADVSKIRKFKDADDYRRNFVVQEEIDKYLPGGRHFIDEAEINRCIAEVAEKPADPARVREIIAKSESTCETLLPEETAVLMSVTDPTLFEEMRAAADRIKHKVYDNRIVMFAPLYMSNLCVNGCKYCGFREGNAAQKRRVLTMDELKAEIDVLAGRIGHKRLIAVYGEHPTTSTEYIAETIETCYNRKVKAPKTGAPVGIRRVNVNAAPLPVEDLKVLKSVGIGTFQVFQETYNRKLYEEMHPSWSVKGNYDWRTTCFHRCLEAGVDDVGFGVLYGLCDWRFELLATVMHARDLERWFNIGPHTLSFPRLEPASGTRVPEESPWLIDDDTFARILVIARLSVPYTGIIVTARESPESRNRVLDHGMTQLDCSSNIAIKGYSDFANEAHQEKERQQFMLGDNRSIDEMVRYLASRGTITSFCTAGYRCGRTGGCIMDALKTGREGKFCKINAVLTFREWLDDFASAETRKMGDALIEKELAGIKEWLPKFYPTVMKQYEATCRGERDLFF
;
A
#
# COMPACT_ATOMS: atom_id res chain seq x y z
N MET A 1 19.37 19.32 -1.93
CA MET A 1 19.26 18.45 -0.74
C MET A 1 18.50 19.22 0.32
N ALA A 2 17.52 18.59 0.98
CA ALA A 2 16.84 19.21 2.11
C ALA A 2 17.85 19.48 3.25
N ASP A 3 17.55 20.48 4.06
CA ASP A 3 18.43 20.90 5.16
C ASP A 3 18.29 19.93 6.36
N VAL A 4 19.18 18.97 6.42
CA VAL A 4 19.23 17.98 7.53
C VAL A 4 19.54 18.62 8.90
N SER A 5 20.00 19.87 8.96
CA SER A 5 20.27 20.55 10.23
C SER A 5 19.01 20.86 11.03
N LYS A 6 17.85 20.84 10.39
CA LYS A 6 16.54 21.07 11.00
C LYS A 6 15.93 19.82 11.62
N ILE A 7 16.47 18.63 11.34
CA ILE A 7 16.00 17.39 11.95
C ILE A 7 16.29 17.39 13.43
N ARG A 8 15.24 17.13 14.21
CA ARG A 8 15.36 17.07 15.66
C ARG A 8 16.05 15.78 16.10
N LYS A 9 16.98 15.88 17.04
CA LYS A 9 17.69 14.75 17.62
C LYS A 9 17.24 14.52 19.06
N PHE A 10 17.10 13.26 19.41
CA PHE A 10 16.60 12.84 20.72
C PHE A 10 17.69 12.03 21.43
N LYS A 11 17.83 12.24 22.73
CA LYS A 11 18.87 11.59 23.55
C LYS A 11 18.56 10.10 23.75
N ASP A 12 17.31 9.78 23.97
CA ASP A 12 16.82 8.45 24.28
C ASP A 12 15.32 8.32 23.92
N ALA A 13 14.74 7.15 24.20
CA ALA A 13 13.33 6.87 23.95
C ALA A 13 12.37 7.77 24.75
N ASP A 14 12.75 8.17 25.97
CA ASP A 14 11.89 9.00 26.82
C ASP A 14 11.88 10.45 26.35
N ASP A 15 13.03 10.96 25.90
CA ASP A 15 13.14 12.28 25.27
C ASP A 15 12.32 12.30 23.96
N TYR A 16 12.40 11.24 23.16
CA TYR A 16 11.63 11.08 21.94
C TYR A 16 10.11 11.11 22.23
N ARG A 17 9.63 10.30 23.19
CA ARG A 17 8.20 10.29 23.54
C ARG A 17 7.66 11.63 23.95
N ARG A 18 8.42 12.40 24.74
CA ARG A 18 7.97 13.71 25.27
C ARG A 18 8.00 14.82 24.23
N ASN A 19 8.94 14.76 23.28
CA ASN A 19 9.28 15.92 22.47
C ASN A 19 9.10 15.70 20.96
N PHE A 20 8.66 14.50 20.51
CA PHE A 20 8.56 14.20 19.09
C PHE A 20 7.37 14.86 18.41
N VAL A 21 6.23 14.90 19.05
CA VAL A 21 5.01 15.51 18.51
C VAL A 21 5.17 17.03 18.41
N VAL A 22 4.70 17.62 17.32
CA VAL A 22 4.68 19.07 17.07
C VAL A 22 3.23 19.53 17.06
N GLN A 23 2.81 20.16 18.14
CA GLN A 23 1.39 20.54 18.32
C GLN A 23 0.93 21.54 17.27
N GLU A 24 1.76 22.51 16.90
CA GLU A 24 1.43 23.54 15.89
C GLU A 24 1.15 22.90 14.51
N GLU A 25 1.78 21.78 14.18
CA GLU A 25 1.52 21.05 12.94
C GLU A 25 0.19 20.26 12.99
N ILE A 26 -0.28 19.90 14.18
CA ILE A 26 -1.62 19.32 14.37
C ILE A 26 -2.68 20.42 14.24
N ASP A 27 -2.52 21.52 14.99
CA ASP A 27 -3.51 22.60 15.11
C ASP A 27 -3.80 23.26 13.76
N LYS A 28 -2.82 23.28 12.87
CA LYS A 28 -2.95 23.77 11.49
C LYS A 28 -4.08 23.07 10.72
N TYR A 29 -4.25 21.77 10.90
CA TYR A 29 -5.21 20.96 10.15
C TYR A 29 -6.47 20.60 10.94
N LEU A 30 -6.52 21.00 12.22
CA LEU A 30 -7.66 20.85 13.10
C LEU A 30 -8.11 22.23 13.65
N PRO A 31 -8.47 23.19 12.78
CA PRO A 31 -8.77 24.56 13.19
C PRO A 31 -9.92 24.60 14.17
N GLY A 32 -9.71 25.29 15.31
CA GLY A 32 -10.69 25.38 16.39
C GLY A 32 -10.96 24.05 17.11
N GLY A 33 -10.05 23.07 16.98
CA GLY A 33 -10.18 21.75 17.58
C GLY A 33 -11.23 20.85 16.91
N ARG A 34 -11.79 21.27 15.77
CA ARG A 34 -12.77 20.46 15.02
C ARG A 34 -12.06 19.40 14.18
N HIS A 35 -12.35 18.15 14.48
CA HIS A 35 -11.80 17.02 13.76
C HIS A 35 -12.60 16.72 12.49
N PHE A 36 -11.89 16.31 11.40
CA PHE A 36 -12.52 15.97 10.11
C PHE A 36 -13.16 14.57 10.10
N ILE A 37 -12.80 13.70 11.04
CA ILE A 37 -13.53 12.46 11.30
C ILE A 37 -14.64 12.76 12.29
N ASP A 38 -15.87 12.78 11.80
CA ASP A 38 -17.07 13.04 12.60
C ASP A 38 -17.74 11.72 12.98
N GLU A 39 -17.45 11.23 14.19
CA GLU A 39 -18.00 9.96 14.69
C GLU A 39 -19.53 10.00 14.80
N ALA A 40 -20.12 11.15 15.09
CA ALA A 40 -21.57 11.29 15.18
C ALA A 40 -22.22 11.14 13.79
N GLU A 41 -21.62 11.72 12.76
CA GLU A 41 -22.08 11.56 11.38
C GLU A 41 -21.92 10.11 10.91
N ILE A 42 -20.78 9.47 11.21
CA ILE A 42 -20.56 8.05 10.88
C ILE A 42 -21.64 7.17 11.49
N ASN A 43 -21.88 7.33 12.80
CA ASN A 43 -22.89 6.55 13.52
C ASN A 43 -24.30 6.81 12.98
N ARG A 44 -24.63 8.06 12.64
CA ARG A 44 -25.89 8.42 11.98
C ARG A 44 -26.05 7.70 10.65
N CYS A 45 -25.04 7.75 9.77
CA CYS A 45 -25.09 7.07 8.47
C CYS A 45 -25.29 5.56 8.62
N ILE A 46 -24.60 4.91 9.58
CA ILE A 46 -24.77 3.48 9.85
C ILE A 46 -26.20 3.17 10.33
N ALA A 47 -26.73 3.96 11.27
CA ALA A 47 -28.07 3.77 11.81
C ALA A 47 -29.16 3.95 10.74
N GLU A 48 -29.05 4.97 9.90
CA GLU A 48 -30.04 5.26 8.85
C GLU A 48 -30.21 4.10 7.84
N VAL A 49 -29.13 3.38 7.53
CA VAL A 49 -29.16 2.27 6.58
C VAL A 49 -29.42 0.90 7.24
N ALA A 50 -29.27 0.80 8.57
CA ALA A 50 -29.48 -0.47 9.28
C ALA A 50 -30.91 -0.95 9.28
N GLU A 51 -31.87 -0.02 9.26
CA GLU A 51 -33.29 -0.32 9.40
C GLU A 51 -34.02 -0.52 8.06
N LYS A 52 -33.36 -0.24 6.94
CA LYS A 52 -34.01 -0.27 5.61
C LYS A 52 -33.17 -1.08 4.62
N PRO A 53 -33.81 -1.96 3.83
CA PRO A 53 -33.13 -2.57 2.69
C PRO A 53 -32.63 -1.48 1.72
N ALA A 54 -31.46 -1.73 1.09
CA ALA A 54 -30.95 -0.81 0.08
C ALA A 54 -31.95 -0.69 -1.09
N ASP A 55 -32.29 0.55 -1.47
CA ASP A 55 -33.07 0.78 -2.68
C ASP A 55 -32.18 0.48 -3.92
N PRO A 56 -32.53 -0.53 -4.74
CA PRO A 56 -31.74 -0.90 -5.90
C PRO A 56 -31.56 0.23 -6.91
N ALA A 57 -32.53 1.13 -7.06
CA ALA A 57 -32.42 2.28 -7.95
C ALA A 57 -31.36 3.25 -7.44
N ARG A 58 -31.36 3.55 -6.14
CA ARG A 58 -30.35 4.42 -5.52
C ARG A 58 -28.94 3.80 -5.59
N VAL A 59 -28.82 2.49 -5.36
CA VAL A 59 -27.50 1.79 -5.49
C VAL A 59 -26.96 1.92 -6.91
N ARG A 60 -27.78 1.69 -7.94
CA ARG A 60 -27.37 1.84 -9.35
C ARG A 60 -27.00 3.28 -9.72
N GLU A 61 -27.70 4.26 -9.16
CA GLU A 61 -27.35 5.68 -9.31
C GLU A 61 -25.95 5.97 -8.73
N ILE A 62 -25.65 5.48 -7.53
CA ILE A 62 -24.35 5.65 -6.87
C ILE A 62 -23.24 4.94 -7.68
N ILE A 63 -23.50 3.72 -8.17
CA ILE A 63 -22.57 2.99 -9.05
C ILE A 63 -22.28 3.84 -10.30
N ALA A 64 -23.29 4.34 -10.99
CA ALA A 64 -23.12 5.16 -12.19
C ALA A 64 -22.33 6.45 -11.91
N LYS A 65 -22.57 7.10 -10.78
CA LYS A 65 -21.78 8.24 -10.32
C LYS A 65 -20.31 7.87 -10.14
N SER A 66 -20.01 6.80 -9.41
CA SER A 66 -18.66 6.33 -9.18
C SER A 66 -17.92 6.02 -10.49
N GLU A 67 -18.57 5.33 -11.44
CA GLU A 67 -17.99 5.00 -12.74
C GLU A 67 -17.74 6.23 -13.62
N SER A 68 -18.63 7.23 -13.58
CA SER A 68 -18.55 8.41 -14.47
C SER A 68 -17.52 9.43 -14.00
N THR A 69 -17.53 9.80 -12.73
CA THR A 69 -16.73 10.91 -12.20
C THR A 69 -15.38 10.47 -11.66
N CYS A 70 -15.25 9.23 -11.21
CA CYS A 70 -14.13 8.75 -10.42
C CYS A 70 -13.79 9.66 -9.21
N GLU A 71 -14.79 10.29 -8.62
CA GLU A 71 -14.67 11.11 -7.41
C GLU A 71 -15.00 10.29 -6.16
N THR A 72 -14.42 10.69 -5.03
CA THR A 72 -14.74 10.05 -3.74
C THR A 72 -16.22 10.29 -3.38
N LEU A 73 -16.92 9.20 -3.09
CA LEU A 73 -18.34 9.24 -2.69
C LEU A 73 -18.52 9.99 -1.35
N LEU A 74 -19.74 10.43 -1.10
CA LEU A 74 -20.15 10.94 0.21
C LEU A 74 -20.26 9.78 1.21
N PRO A 75 -20.08 10.04 2.52
CA PRO A 75 -20.26 9.00 3.56
C PRO A 75 -21.64 8.33 3.50
N GLU A 76 -22.71 9.10 3.33
CA GLU A 76 -24.07 8.56 3.18
C GLU A 76 -24.27 7.71 1.93
N GLU A 77 -23.60 8.01 0.82
CA GLU A 77 -23.62 7.17 -0.40
C GLU A 77 -22.88 5.86 -0.15
N THR A 78 -21.74 5.93 0.52
CA THR A 78 -20.98 4.72 0.93
C THR A 78 -21.79 3.86 1.89
N ALA A 79 -22.52 4.46 2.84
CA ALA A 79 -23.39 3.74 3.76
C ALA A 79 -24.51 2.98 3.04
N VAL A 80 -25.10 3.57 2.00
CA VAL A 80 -26.10 2.87 1.14
C VAL A 80 -25.47 1.63 0.51
N LEU A 81 -24.25 1.71 -0.04
CA LEU A 81 -23.56 0.53 -0.61
C LEU A 81 -23.30 -0.56 0.43
N MET A 82 -23.00 -0.17 1.68
CA MET A 82 -22.79 -1.12 2.78
C MET A 82 -24.04 -1.89 3.19
N SER A 83 -25.23 -1.31 2.99
CA SER A 83 -26.51 -1.92 3.36
C SER A 83 -27.04 -2.95 2.35
N VAL A 84 -26.38 -3.11 1.18
CA VAL A 84 -26.79 -4.08 0.16
C VAL A 84 -26.60 -5.50 0.68
N THR A 85 -27.71 -6.25 0.79
CA THR A 85 -27.72 -7.68 1.18
C THR A 85 -28.14 -8.59 0.04
N ASP A 86 -28.80 -8.06 -1.00
CA ASP A 86 -29.22 -8.82 -2.18
C ASP A 86 -27.97 -9.27 -2.99
N PRO A 87 -27.82 -10.59 -3.24
CA PRO A 87 -26.64 -11.11 -3.93
C PRO A 87 -26.51 -10.61 -5.37
N THR A 88 -27.65 -10.41 -6.06
CA THR A 88 -27.66 -9.95 -7.46
C THR A 88 -27.16 -8.49 -7.53
N LEU A 89 -27.67 -7.66 -6.64
CA LEU A 89 -27.25 -6.26 -6.56
C LEU A 89 -25.79 -6.12 -6.12
N PHE A 90 -25.32 -6.99 -5.21
CA PHE A 90 -23.92 -7.04 -4.84
C PHE A 90 -23.02 -7.46 -6.03
N GLU A 91 -23.47 -8.38 -6.86
CA GLU A 91 -22.72 -8.76 -8.08
C GLU A 91 -22.66 -7.59 -9.10
N GLU A 92 -23.72 -6.78 -9.22
CA GLU A 92 -23.68 -5.52 -9.99
C GLU A 92 -22.60 -4.57 -9.45
N MET A 93 -22.49 -4.41 -8.11
CA MET A 93 -21.45 -3.63 -7.45
C MET A 93 -20.05 -4.18 -7.74
N ARG A 94 -19.85 -5.49 -7.61
CA ARG A 94 -18.57 -6.16 -7.88
C ARG A 94 -18.13 -5.94 -9.34
N ALA A 95 -19.05 -6.15 -10.27
CA ALA A 95 -18.79 -5.96 -11.69
C ALA A 95 -18.43 -4.48 -12.01
N ALA A 96 -19.06 -3.52 -11.33
CA ALA A 96 -18.73 -2.11 -11.46
C ALA A 96 -17.35 -1.79 -10.86
N ALA A 97 -17.02 -2.36 -9.72
CA ALA A 97 -15.70 -2.22 -9.11
C ALA A 97 -14.58 -2.73 -10.03
N ASP A 98 -14.81 -3.85 -10.71
CA ASP A 98 -13.86 -4.38 -11.69
C ASP A 98 -13.74 -3.47 -12.94
N ARG A 99 -14.86 -2.94 -13.46
CA ARG A 99 -14.83 -1.97 -14.56
C ARG A 99 -14.06 -0.68 -14.19
N ILE A 100 -14.27 -0.15 -12.98
CA ILE A 100 -13.52 1.02 -12.48
C ILE A 100 -12.04 0.70 -12.41
N LYS A 101 -11.67 -0.46 -11.84
CA LYS A 101 -10.26 -0.89 -11.78
C LYS A 101 -9.64 -0.95 -13.17
N HIS A 102 -10.36 -1.50 -14.16
CA HIS A 102 -9.88 -1.57 -15.54
C HIS A 102 -9.80 -0.18 -16.20
N LYS A 103 -10.77 0.71 -15.95
CA LYS A 103 -10.73 2.10 -16.43
C LYS A 103 -9.50 2.86 -15.91
N VAL A 104 -9.18 2.72 -14.61
CA VAL A 104 -8.15 3.51 -13.94
C VAL A 104 -6.76 2.87 -14.07
N TYR A 105 -6.66 1.55 -13.94
CA TYR A 105 -5.41 0.81 -13.81
C TYR A 105 -5.19 -0.26 -14.87
N ASP A 106 -6.16 -0.49 -15.77
CA ASP A 106 -6.17 -1.60 -16.71
C ASP A 106 -6.14 -2.98 -16.01
N ASN A 107 -5.81 -4.07 -16.73
CA ASN A 107 -5.74 -5.43 -16.19
C ASN A 107 -4.42 -5.75 -15.45
N ARG A 108 -3.66 -4.75 -15.02
CA ARG A 108 -2.38 -4.95 -14.34
C ARG A 108 -2.52 -5.09 -12.83
N ILE A 109 -1.61 -5.85 -12.25
CA ILE A 109 -1.34 -5.90 -10.81
C ILE A 109 0.11 -5.50 -10.56
N VAL A 110 0.33 -4.58 -9.62
CA VAL A 110 1.68 -4.15 -9.20
C VAL A 110 2.20 -5.07 -8.12
N MET A 111 3.44 -5.56 -8.31
CA MET A 111 4.15 -6.38 -7.34
C MET A 111 5.12 -5.57 -6.51
N PHE A 112 5.19 -5.87 -5.20
CA PHE A 112 6.20 -5.34 -4.29
C PHE A 112 6.58 -6.38 -3.24
N ALA A 113 7.59 -6.09 -2.43
CA ALA A 113 7.92 -6.86 -1.23
C ALA A 113 8.07 -5.94 -0.02
N PRO A 114 7.65 -6.38 1.17
CA PRO A 114 8.02 -5.70 2.42
C PRO A 114 9.49 -5.95 2.74
N LEU A 115 10.15 -4.95 3.31
CA LEU A 115 11.49 -5.08 3.87
C LEU A 115 11.53 -4.40 5.23
N TYR A 116 11.64 -5.21 6.27
CA TYR A 116 11.62 -4.74 7.65
C TYR A 116 13.02 -4.31 8.08
N MET A 117 13.19 -3.02 8.32
CA MET A 117 14.46 -2.39 8.68
C MET A 117 14.74 -2.45 10.19
N SER A 118 13.68 -2.40 11.01
CA SER A 118 13.80 -2.39 12.46
C SER A 118 12.51 -2.87 13.14
N ASN A 119 12.66 -3.63 14.24
CA ASN A 119 11.59 -3.94 15.19
C ASN A 119 11.76 -3.26 16.55
N LEU A 120 12.71 -2.31 16.68
CA LEU A 120 12.76 -1.42 17.83
C LEU A 120 11.62 -0.42 17.75
N CYS A 121 10.83 -0.34 18.83
CA CYS A 121 9.68 0.54 18.88
C CYS A 121 9.46 1.08 20.29
N VAL A 122 9.15 2.36 20.43
CA VAL A 122 8.85 3.04 21.70
C VAL A 122 7.37 2.99 22.06
N ASN A 123 6.52 2.33 21.23
CA ASN A 123 5.08 2.30 21.42
C ASN A 123 4.60 0.98 22.06
N GLY A 124 3.49 1.07 22.79
CA GLY A 124 2.88 -0.05 23.48
C GLY A 124 1.62 -0.61 22.82
N CYS A 125 1.50 -0.58 21.48
CA CYS A 125 0.30 -1.02 20.75
C CYS A 125 -0.09 -2.46 21.12
N LYS A 126 -1.29 -2.67 21.67
CA LYS A 126 -1.69 -3.96 22.26
C LYS A 126 -1.74 -5.12 21.26
N TYR A 127 -1.96 -4.85 19.98
CA TYR A 127 -2.08 -5.85 18.91
C TYR A 127 -0.74 -6.17 18.20
N CYS A 128 0.34 -5.44 18.48
CA CYS A 128 1.57 -5.48 17.69
C CYS A 128 2.66 -6.32 18.35
N GLY A 129 3.27 -7.24 17.61
CA GLY A 129 4.42 -8.00 18.09
C GLY A 129 5.63 -7.13 18.46
N PHE A 130 5.80 -5.97 17.79
CA PHE A 130 6.93 -5.05 18.03
C PHE A 130 6.71 -4.08 19.20
N ARG A 131 5.57 -4.16 19.92
CA ARG A 131 5.31 -3.25 21.04
C ARG A 131 6.43 -3.29 22.08
N GLU A 132 6.69 -2.15 22.68
CA GLU A 132 7.61 -2.05 23.81
C GLU A 132 7.17 -3.02 24.92
N GLY A 133 8.12 -3.60 25.64
CA GLY A 133 7.85 -4.58 26.69
C GLY A 133 7.56 -6.01 26.21
N ASN A 134 7.44 -6.27 24.89
CA ASN A 134 7.37 -7.66 24.42
C ASN A 134 8.74 -8.33 24.47
N ALA A 135 9.02 -9.04 25.56
CA ALA A 135 10.30 -9.72 25.80
C ALA A 135 10.56 -10.90 24.85
N ALA A 136 9.53 -11.43 24.17
CA ALA A 136 9.69 -12.51 23.20
C ALA A 136 10.36 -12.02 21.89
N GLN A 137 10.34 -10.71 21.59
CA GLN A 137 10.90 -10.18 20.35
C GLN A 137 12.43 -10.01 20.43
N LYS A 138 13.11 -10.61 19.48
CA LYS A 138 14.55 -10.40 19.24
C LYS A 138 14.76 -9.05 18.56
N ARG A 139 15.06 -8.01 19.35
CA ARG A 139 15.17 -6.62 18.89
C ARG A 139 16.38 -6.40 18.00
N ARG A 140 16.16 -5.74 16.85
CA ARG A 140 17.20 -5.49 15.87
C ARG A 140 16.90 -4.26 15.01
N VAL A 141 17.99 -3.60 14.56
CA VAL A 141 18.02 -2.61 13.49
C VAL A 141 19.02 -3.10 12.44
N LEU A 142 18.70 -3.09 11.16
CA LEU A 142 19.62 -3.48 10.11
C LEU A 142 20.76 -2.46 10.00
N THR A 143 21.98 -2.96 9.88
CA THR A 143 23.11 -2.17 9.39
C THR A 143 23.03 -2.01 7.87
N MET A 144 23.74 -1.03 7.30
CA MET A 144 23.76 -0.83 5.85
C MET A 144 24.32 -2.04 5.08
N ASP A 145 25.25 -2.79 5.68
CA ASP A 145 25.79 -4.00 5.04
C ASP A 145 24.79 -5.17 5.08
N GLU A 146 24.05 -5.31 6.17
CA GLU A 146 22.95 -6.28 6.23
C GLU A 146 21.83 -5.90 5.25
N LEU A 147 21.51 -4.61 5.13
CA LEU A 147 20.55 -4.12 4.13
C LEU A 147 21.00 -4.46 2.70
N LYS A 148 22.27 -4.29 2.36
CA LYS A 148 22.80 -4.68 1.04
C LYS A 148 22.59 -6.19 0.79
N ALA A 149 22.81 -7.04 1.81
CA ALA A 149 22.57 -8.48 1.70
C ALA A 149 21.09 -8.81 1.46
N GLU A 150 20.16 -8.11 2.12
CA GLU A 150 18.71 -8.24 1.87
C GLU A 150 18.38 -7.86 0.42
N ILE A 151 18.94 -6.76 -0.09
CA ILE A 151 18.69 -6.31 -1.46
C ILE A 151 19.29 -7.28 -2.48
N ASP A 152 20.44 -7.90 -2.20
CA ASP A 152 21.04 -8.91 -3.07
C ASP A 152 20.09 -10.09 -3.29
N VAL A 153 19.34 -10.49 -2.27
CA VAL A 153 18.29 -11.50 -2.39
C VAL A 153 17.07 -10.96 -3.11
N LEU A 154 16.51 -9.84 -2.64
CA LEU A 154 15.25 -9.28 -3.16
C LEU A 154 15.36 -8.89 -4.64
N ALA A 155 16.38 -8.15 -5.03
CA ALA A 155 16.56 -7.68 -6.39
C ALA A 155 17.28 -8.70 -7.30
N GLY A 156 18.27 -9.45 -6.74
CA GLY A 156 19.14 -10.32 -7.52
C GLY A 156 18.63 -11.75 -7.65
N ARG A 157 18.06 -12.33 -6.60
CA ARG A 157 17.55 -13.72 -6.64
C ARG A 157 16.05 -13.79 -6.93
N ILE A 158 15.24 -12.96 -6.26
CA ILE A 158 13.77 -12.96 -6.37
C ILE A 158 13.30 -12.11 -7.56
N GLY A 159 13.92 -10.96 -7.78
CA GLY A 159 13.61 -10.08 -8.90
C GLY A 159 12.65 -8.93 -8.58
N HIS A 160 12.45 -8.58 -7.32
CA HIS A 160 11.67 -7.40 -6.96
C HIS A 160 12.32 -6.12 -7.45
N LYS A 161 11.49 -5.16 -7.91
CA LYS A 161 11.90 -3.82 -8.33
C LYS A 161 11.32 -2.74 -7.42
N ARG A 162 10.35 -3.09 -6.57
CA ARG A 162 9.63 -2.20 -5.68
C ARG A 162 9.58 -2.80 -4.29
N LEU A 163 9.88 -1.98 -3.29
CA LEU A 163 9.84 -2.37 -1.89
C LEU A 163 8.90 -1.44 -1.10
N ILE A 164 8.42 -1.95 0.03
CA ILE A 164 7.96 -1.13 1.14
C ILE A 164 8.90 -1.34 2.33
N ALA A 165 9.62 -0.30 2.70
CA ALA A 165 10.53 -0.30 3.85
C ALA A 165 9.73 -0.03 5.12
N VAL A 166 9.84 -0.93 6.10
CA VAL A 166 9.04 -0.89 7.34
C VAL A 166 9.95 -0.64 8.53
N TYR A 167 9.59 0.34 9.35
CA TYR A 167 10.38 0.77 10.50
C TYR A 167 9.54 0.74 11.77
N GLY A 168 10.09 0.17 12.84
CA GLY A 168 9.59 0.44 14.18
C GLY A 168 9.89 1.90 14.57
N GLU A 169 8.98 2.53 15.30
CA GLU A 169 9.14 3.91 15.77
C GLU A 169 10.12 3.99 16.93
N HIS A 170 11.32 4.52 16.68
CA HIS A 170 12.37 4.60 17.69
C HIS A 170 13.40 5.68 17.31
N PRO A 171 14.04 6.39 18.26
CA PRO A 171 15.08 7.38 17.94
C PRO A 171 16.26 6.84 17.11
N THR A 172 16.58 5.56 17.19
CA THR A 172 17.61 4.93 16.33
C THR A 172 17.17 4.75 14.88
N THR A 173 15.88 4.77 14.58
CA THR A 173 15.33 4.80 13.23
C THR A 173 14.97 6.22 12.85
N SER A 174 15.93 7.12 13.03
CA SER A 174 15.80 8.54 12.73
C SER A 174 15.55 8.80 11.26
N THR A 175 15.16 10.01 10.91
CA THR A 175 14.94 10.43 9.52
C THR A 175 16.20 10.26 8.68
N GLU A 176 17.40 10.51 9.26
CA GLU A 176 18.68 10.27 8.59
C GLU A 176 18.90 8.78 8.30
N TYR A 177 18.61 7.89 9.27
CA TYR A 177 18.69 6.44 9.03
C TYR A 177 17.72 6.00 7.93
N ILE A 178 16.48 6.48 7.95
CA ILE A 178 15.51 6.19 6.90
C ILE A 178 16.04 6.64 5.54
N ALA A 179 16.55 7.88 5.44
CA ALA A 179 17.11 8.42 4.20
C ALA A 179 18.29 7.58 3.69
N GLU A 180 19.24 7.22 4.56
CA GLU A 180 20.41 6.40 4.22
C GLU A 180 20.00 5.00 3.74
N THR A 181 18.99 4.37 4.35
CA THR A 181 18.46 3.07 3.89
C THR A 181 17.86 3.16 2.50
N ILE A 182 17.12 4.25 2.19
CA ILE A 182 16.52 4.48 0.86
C ILE A 182 17.62 4.66 -0.20
N GLU A 183 18.62 5.49 0.06
CA GLU A 183 19.75 5.69 -0.84
C GLU A 183 20.53 4.38 -1.07
N THR A 184 20.75 3.60 -0.01
CA THR A 184 21.40 2.28 -0.10
C THR A 184 20.58 1.33 -0.99
N CYS A 185 19.25 1.30 -0.86
CA CYS A 185 18.38 0.51 -1.72
C CYS A 185 18.50 0.90 -3.20
N TYR A 186 18.53 2.18 -3.53
CA TYR A 186 18.62 2.63 -4.91
C TYR A 186 20.00 2.43 -5.54
N ASN A 187 21.05 2.59 -4.75
CA ASN A 187 22.43 2.49 -5.22
C ASN A 187 22.93 1.05 -5.37
N ARG A 188 22.33 0.09 -4.66
CA ARG A 188 22.75 -1.32 -4.75
C ARG A 188 22.31 -1.95 -6.07
N LYS A 189 23.29 -2.37 -6.90
CA LYS A 189 23.07 -3.12 -8.15
C LYS A 189 23.66 -4.52 -8.03
N VAL A 190 22.94 -5.49 -8.54
CA VAL A 190 23.30 -6.90 -8.54
C VAL A 190 23.06 -7.50 -9.92
N LYS A 191 23.50 -8.74 -10.16
CA LYS A 191 23.29 -9.42 -11.45
C LYS A 191 22.02 -10.27 -11.42
N ALA A 192 21.23 -10.20 -12.47
CA ALA A 192 20.13 -11.12 -12.69
C ALA A 192 20.63 -12.55 -12.89
N PRO A 193 19.95 -13.59 -12.37
CA PRO A 193 20.48 -14.96 -12.35
C PRO A 193 20.58 -15.59 -13.74
N LYS A 194 19.70 -15.23 -14.69
CA LYS A 194 19.66 -15.85 -16.04
C LYS A 194 20.45 -15.09 -17.08
N THR A 195 20.34 -13.76 -17.08
CA THR A 195 20.92 -12.92 -18.12
C THR A 195 22.23 -12.27 -17.70
N GLY A 196 22.53 -12.20 -16.39
CA GLY A 196 23.66 -11.45 -15.86
C GLY A 196 23.50 -9.92 -15.97
N ALA A 197 22.34 -9.44 -16.43
CA ALA A 197 22.06 -8.01 -16.54
C ALA A 197 22.08 -7.33 -15.16
N PRO A 198 22.50 -6.06 -15.06
CA PRO A 198 22.43 -5.31 -13.81
C PRO A 198 20.98 -5.02 -13.43
N VAL A 199 20.61 -5.45 -12.23
CA VAL A 199 19.27 -5.22 -11.65
C VAL A 199 19.37 -4.57 -10.29
N GLY A 200 18.29 -3.94 -9.83
CA GLY A 200 18.23 -3.29 -8.52
C GLY A 200 16.84 -2.79 -8.21
N ILE A 201 16.68 -2.26 -7.01
CA ILE A 201 15.44 -1.63 -6.58
C ILE A 201 15.27 -0.29 -7.31
N ARG A 202 14.06 -0.02 -7.80
CA ARG A 202 13.69 1.19 -8.54
C ARG A 202 12.73 2.10 -7.80
N ARG A 203 12.04 1.57 -6.78
CA ARG A 203 11.12 2.34 -5.95
C ARG A 203 11.05 1.76 -4.55
N VAL A 204 11.16 2.63 -3.55
CA VAL A 204 10.99 2.29 -2.15
C VAL A 204 9.88 3.14 -1.56
N ASN A 205 8.76 2.51 -1.21
CA ASN A 205 7.72 3.10 -0.37
C ASN A 205 8.17 3.02 1.09
N VAL A 206 7.68 3.92 1.91
CA VAL A 206 8.06 4.02 3.33
C VAL A 206 6.85 3.79 4.21
N ASN A 207 6.93 2.80 5.09
CA ASN A 207 6.00 2.61 6.20
C ASN A 207 6.77 2.92 7.50
N ALA A 208 6.63 4.15 7.96
CA ALA A 208 7.23 4.65 9.19
C ALA A 208 6.17 5.32 10.06
N ALA A 209 6.56 5.77 11.25
CA ALA A 209 5.72 6.61 12.08
C ALA A 209 5.43 7.96 11.41
N PRO A 210 4.35 8.66 11.77
CA PRO A 210 4.14 10.05 11.35
C PRO A 210 5.34 10.92 11.68
N LEU A 211 5.76 11.76 10.75
CA LEU A 211 6.92 12.62 10.86
C LEU A 211 6.53 14.11 10.80
N PRO A 212 7.33 15.01 11.35
CA PRO A 212 7.20 16.45 11.14
C PRO A 212 7.46 16.85 9.68
N VAL A 213 6.99 18.02 9.27
CA VAL A 213 7.11 18.52 7.90
C VAL A 213 8.58 18.60 7.43
N GLU A 214 9.50 19.08 8.28
CA GLU A 214 10.91 19.20 7.91
C GLU A 214 11.57 17.83 7.67
N ASP A 215 11.24 16.83 8.47
CA ASP A 215 11.69 15.43 8.32
C ASP A 215 11.17 14.84 7.00
N LEU A 216 9.90 15.07 6.68
CA LEU A 216 9.28 14.62 5.42
C LEU A 216 9.92 15.26 4.19
N LYS A 217 10.35 16.55 4.26
CA LYS A 217 11.12 17.19 3.19
C LYS A 217 12.45 16.49 2.92
N VAL A 218 13.13 16.01 3.96
CA VAL A 218 14.35 15.21 3.79
C VAL A 218 14.04 13.91 3.07
N LEU A 219 13.00 13.18 3.49
CA LEU A 219 12.60 11.94 2.81
C LEU A 219 12.15 12.18 1.36
N LYS A 220 11.48 13.31 1.08
CA LYS A 220 11.17 13.72 -0.30
C LYS A 220 12.44 13.90 -1.13
N SER A 221 13.49 14.51 -0.58
CA SER A 221 14.73 14.81 -1.29
C SER A 221 15.53 13.56 -1.71
N VAL A 222 15.41 12.45 -0.96
CA VAL A 222 16.01 11.15 -1.32
C VAL A 222 15.12 10.30 -2.23
N GLY A 223 13.95 10.82 -2.62
CA GLY A 223 13.09 10.23 -3.64
C GLY A 223 12.28 9.03 -3.15
N ILE A 224 11.73 9.09 -1.94
CA ILE A 224 10.81 8.04 -1.46
C ILE A 224 9.58 7.88 -2.37
N GLY A 225 9.00 6.69 -2.35
CA GLY A 225 7.70 6.39 -2.91
C GLY A 225 6.53 6.88 -2.08
N THR A 226 5.48 6.10 -2.05
CA THR A 226 4.33 6.32 -1.18
C THR A 226 4.78 6.32 0.28
N PHE A 227 4.40 7.35 1.03
CA PHE A 227 4.49 7.33 2.48
C PHE A 227 3.24 6.68 3.04
N GLN A 228 3.38 5.57 3.75
CA GLN A 228 2.26 4.79 4.26
C GLN A 228 2.20 4.82 5.78
N VAL A 229 1.04 5.16 6.32
CA VAL A 229 0.75 5.08 7.75
C VAL A 229 -0.62 4.46 7.95
N PHE A 230 -0.70 3.47 8.83
CA PHE A 230 -1.99 2.90 9.21
C PHE A 230 -2.56 3.67 10.40
N GLN A 231 -3.78 4.17 10.26
CA GLN A 231 -4.53 4.76 11.39
C GLN A 231 -4.85 3.71 12.44
N GLU A 232 -4.95 2.47 12.03
CA GLU A 232 -5.34 1.26 12.77
C GLU A 232 -6.84 1.24 13.08
N THR A 233 -7.36 2.20 13.81
CA THR A 233 -8.79 2.47 13.98
C THR A 233 -9.03 3.98 14.05
N TYR A 234 -10.12 4.44 13.46
CA TYR A 234 -10.57 5.83 13.58
C TYR A 234 -11.48 6.07 14.78
N ASN A 235 -11.99 5.02 15.40
CA ASN A 235 -12.77 5.15 16.64
C ASN A 235 -11.88 5.59 17.79
N ARG A 236 -12.04 6.81 18.31
CA ARG A 236 -11.17 7.40 19.34
C ARG A 236 -11.09 6.55 20.60
N LYS A 237 -12.22 6.05 21.08
CA LYS A 237 -12.26 5.24 22.30
C LYS A 237 -11.42 3.96 22.14
N LEU A 238 -11.63 3.23 21.05
CA LEU A 238 -10.86 2.01 20.77
C LEU A 238 -9.40 2.34 20.46
N TYR A 239 -9.12 3.48 19.82
CA TYR A 239 -7.75 3.92 19.58
C TYR A 239 -6.98 4.14 20.88
N GLU A 240 -7.58 4.84 21.87
CA GLU A 240 -7.00 5.07 23.20
C GLU A 240 -6.83 3.76 23.97
N GLU A 241 -7.76 2.82 23.84
CA GLU A 241 -7.65 1.49 24.43
C GLU A 241 -6.47 0.69 23.86
N MET A 242 -6.20 0.79 22.56
CA MET A 242 -5.16 0.03 21.85
C MET A 242 -3.78 0.69 21.93
N HIS A 243 -3.72 2.00 22.11
CA HIS A 243 -2.48 2.78 22.09
C HIS A 243 -2.31 3.55 23.41
N PRO A 244 -1.42 3.08 24.31
CA PRO A 244 -1.21 3.74 25.59
C PRO A 244 -0.82 5.22 25.43
N SER A 245 -1.40 6.09 26.25
CA SER A 245 -1.22 7.55 26.21
C SER A 245 0.23 8.02 26.45
N TRP A 246 1.05 7.19 27.09
CA TRP A 246 2.47 7.49 27.27
C TRP A 246 3.31 7.30 25.99
N SER A 247 2.78 6.64 24.97
CA SER A 247 3.48 6.39 23.70
C SER A 247 3.20 7.49 22.69
N VAL A 248 4.11 7.72 21.75
CA VAL A 248 3.93 8.69 20.66
C VAL A 248 2.70 8.34 19.82
N LYS A 249 2.52 7.05 19.52
CA LYS A 249 1.36 6.56 18.78
C LYS A 249 0.04 6.74 19.56
N GLY A 250 0.09 6.96 20.87
CA GLY A 250 -1.09 7.32 21.69
C GLY A 250 -1.71 8.67 21.34
N ASN A 251 -0.97 9.54 20.62
CA ASN A 251 -1.53 10.80 20.12
C ASN A 251 -2.32 10.56 18.83
N TYR A 252 -3.64 10.48 18.94
CA TYR A 252 -4.56 10.25 17.83
C TYR A 252 -4.47 11.33 16.75
N ASP A 253 -4.44 12.60 17.16
CA ASP A 253 -4.50 13.73 16.23
C ASP A 253 -3.16 13.87 15.44
N TRP A 254 -2.02 13.61 16.09
CA TRP A 254 -0.72 13.53 15.42
C TRP A 254 -0.71 12.49 14.30
N ARG A 255 -1.32 11.33 14.57
CA ARG A 255 -1.36 10.26 13.58
C ARG A 255 -2.35 10.56 12.45
N THR A 256 -3.55 11.04 12.78
CA THR A 256 -4.60 11.30 11.80
C THR A 256 -4.21 12.44 10.84
N THR A 257 -3.50 13.46 11.31
CA THR A 257 -3.02 14.59 10.49
C THR A 257 -1.71 14.32 9.73
N CYS A 258 -1.18 13.09 9.78
CA CYS A 258 0.09 12.73 9.15
C CYS A 258 0.14 13.07 7.66
N PHE A 259 -0.91 12.73 6.91
CA PHE A 259 -0.91 12.90 5.45
C PHE A 259 -1.03 14.35 5.02
N HIS A 260 -1.63 15.19 5.83
CA HIS A 260 -1.62 16.64 5.62
C HIS A 260 -0.17 17.17 5.66
N ARG A 261 0.63 16.74 6.63
CA ARG A 261 2.05 17.09 6.71
C ARG A 261 2.86 16.52 5.54
N CYS A 262 2.54 15.28 5.10
CA CYS A 262 3.16 14.69 3.92
C CYS A 262 2.94 15.55 2.68
N LEU A 263 1.69 15.92 2.41
CA LEU A 263 1.32 16.73 1.24
C LEU A 263 1.90 18.16 1.33
N GLU A 264 1.92 18.76 2.51
CA GLU A 264 2.59 20.04 2.75
C GLU A 264 4.10 19.97 2.45
N ALA A 265 4.76 18.88 2.87
CA ALA A 265 6.18 18.67 2.62
C ALA A 265 6.50 18.34 1.14
N GLY A 266 5.47 18.17 0.29
CA GLY A 266 5.62 17.74 -1.09
C GLY A 266 5.80 16.23 -1.26
N VAL A 267 5.58 15.42 -0.21
CA VAL A 267 5.41 13.97 -0.32
C VAL A 267 3.97 13.74 -0.78
N ASP A 268 3.78 13.82 -2.08
CA ASP A 268 2.50 13.90 -2.77
C ASP A 268 1.92 12.53 -3.16
N ASP A 269 2.49 11.45 -2.65
CA ASP A 269 2.03 10.06 -2.82
C ASP A 269 1.86 9.46 -1.43
N VAL A 270 0.61 9.39 -0.96
CA VAL A 270 0.26 8.94 0.39
C VAL A 270 -0.63 7.70 0.34
N GLY A 271 -0.44 6.81 1.32
CA GLY A 271 -1.22 5.59 1.45
C GLY A 271 -1.62 5.32 2.89
N PHE A 272 -2.88 4.97 3.11
CA PHE A 272 -3.37 4.67 4.45
C PHE A 272 -4.34 3.50 4.48
N GLY A 273 -4.78 3.17 5.66
CA GLY A 273 -5.74 2.12 5.94
C GLY A 273 -5.95 1.94 7.42
N VAL A 274 -6.79 1.01 7.75
CA VAL A 274 -7.08 0.58 9.12
C VAL A 274 -6.74 -0.89 9.28
N LEU A 275 -6.63 -1.34 10.52
CA LEU A 275 -6.47 -2.75 10.86
C LEU A 275 -7.85 -3.34 11.14
N TYR A 276 -8.45 -3.94 10.12
CA TYR A 276 -9.77 -4.55 10.24
C TYR A 276 -9.75 -5.68 11.28
N GLY A 277 -10.71 -5.62 12.18
CA GLY A 277 -10.79 -6.49 13.35
C GLY A 277 -10.56 -5.76 14.68
N LEU A 278 -10.22 -4.46 14.66
CA LEU A 278 -10.14 -3.64 15.88
C LEU A 278 -11.45 -2.93 16.21
N CYS A 279 -12.27 -2.61 15.19
CA CYS A 279 -13.54 -1.93 15.31
C CYS A 279 -14.54 -2.44 14.27
N ASP A 280 -15.79 -1.99 14.34
CA ASP A 280 -16.78 -2.24 13.30
C ASP A 280 -16.26 -1.76 11.93
N TRP A 281 -16.18 -2.67 10.97
CA TRP A 281 -15.65 -2.39 9.63
C TRP A 281 -16.42 -1.27 8.90
N ARG A 282 -17.72 -1.09 9.20
CA ARG A 282 -18.56 -0.05 8.61
C ARG A 282 -18.13 1.33 9.07
N PHE A 283 -17.86 1.46 10.37
CA PHE A 283 -17.29 2.67 10.95
C PHE A 283 -15.94 3.02 10.31
N GLU A 284 -15.06 2.05 10.22
CA GLU A 284 -13.71 2.24 9.67
C GLU A 284 -13.73 2.64 8.19
N LEU A 285 -14.61 2.03 7.40
CA LEU A 285 -14.69 2.36 5.98
C LEU A 285 -15.25 3.76 5.74
N LEU A 286 -16.29 4.19 6.48
CA LEU A 286 -16.82 5.55 6.41
C LEU A 286 -15.79 6.58 6.86
N ALA A 287 -15.05 6.32 7.94
CA ALA A 287 -13.98 7.19 8.39
C ALA A 287 -12.83 7.28 7.37
N THR A 288 -12.49 6.18 6.70
CA THR A 288 -11.51 6.16 5.60
C THR A 288 -11.98 7.06 4.44
N VAL A 289 -13.25 7.02 4.08
CA VAL A 289 -13.84 7.90 3.05
C VAL A 289 -13.80 9.37 3.49
N MET A 290 -14.13 9.68 4.74
CA MET A 290 -14.02 11.05 5.27
C MET A 290 -12.58 11.56 5.21
N HIS A 291 -11.61 10.75 5.58
CA HIS A 291 -10.19 11.13 5.51
C HIS A 291 -9.74 11.41 4.05
N ALA A 292 -10.11 10.54 3.10
CA ALA A 292 -9.82 10.76 1.69
C ALA A 292 -10.40 12.09 1.20
N ARG A 293 -11.65 12.39 1.54
CA ARG A 293 -12.34 13.64 1.18
C ARG A 293 -11.70 14.87 1.83
N ASP A 294 -11.24 14.75 3.07
CA ASP A 294 -10.56 15.87 3.74
C ASP A 294 -9.22 16.20 3.07
N LEU A 295 -8.43 15.22 2.66
CA LEU A 295 -7.20 15.44 1.89
C LEU A 295 -7.51 16.09 0.51
N GLU A 296 -8.56 15.63 -0.18
CA GLU A 296 -9.01 16.24 -1.43
C GLU A 296 -9.42 17.72 -1.22
N ARG A 297 -10.10 18.02 -0.12
CA ARG A 297 -10.52 19.39 0.24
C ARG A 297 -9.32 20.32 0.47
N TRP A 298 -8.27 19.83 1.16
CA TRP A 298 -7.10 20.62 1.48
C TRP A 298 -6.13 20.79 0.32
N PHE A 299 -5.92 19.73 -0.47
CA PHE A 299 -4.81 19.65 -1.42
C PHE A 299 -5.24 19.30 -2.84
N ASN A 300 -6.51 19.01 -3.09
CA ASN A 300 -7.01 18.40 -4.33
C ASN A 300 -6.28 17.08 -4.67
N ILE A 301 -5.74 16.42 -3.67
CA ILE A 301 -5.01 15.16 -3.77
C ILE A 301 -5.59 14.20 -2.73
N GLY A 302 -6.14 13.08 -3.19
CA GLY A 302 -6.59 12.00 -2.30
C GLY A 302 -5.53 10.90 -2.14
N PRO A 303 -5.86 9.79 -1.46
CA PRO A 303 -4.93 8.69 -1.24
C PRO A 303 -4.56 8.01 -2.56
N HIS A 304 -3.24 7.86 -2.80
CA HIS A 304 -2.76 7.07 -3.92
C HIS A 304 -3.05 5.58 -3.70
N THR A 305 -2.98 5.13 -2.45
CA THR A 305 -3.29 3.74 -2.08
C THR A 305 -4.09 3.63 -0.80
N LEU A 306 -5.02 2.67 -0.77
CA LEU A 306 -5.66 2.17 0.44
C LEU A 306 -5.24 0.73 0.67
N SER A 307 -4.94 0.39 1.92
CA SER A 307 -4.54 -0.96 2.32
C SER A 307 -5.52 -1.52 3.35
N PHE A 308 -5.84 -2.79 3.21
CA PHE A 308 -6.91 -3.46 3.96
C PHE A 308 -6.38 -4.66 4.75
N PRO A 309 -5.43 -4.47 5.69
CA PRO A 309 -4.94 -5.56 6.53
C PRO A 309 -6.02 -5.99 7.51
N ARG A 310 -6.18 -7.31 7.68
CA ARG A 310 -6.92 -7.89 8.80
C ARG A 310 -6.02 -8.15 9.99
N LEU A 311 -6.63 -8.21 11.17
CA LEU A 311 -5.95 -8.52 12.42
C LEU A 311 -5.47 -9.99 12.40
N GLU A 312 -4.16 -10.17 12.56
CA GLU A 312 -3.51 -11.48 12.50
C GLU A 312 -2.77 -11.80 13.80
N PRO A 313 -2.61 -13.10 14.15
CA PRO A 313 -1.87 -13.51 15.33
C PRO A 313 -0.46 -12.92 15.39
N ALA A 314 -0.09 -12.38 16.54
CA ALA A 314 1.21 -11.79 16.78
C ALA A 314 1.81 -12.24 18.11
N SER A 315 3.13 -12.25 18.20
CA SER A 315 3.84 -12.67 19.41
C SER A 315 3.47 -11.80 20.62
N GLY A 316 3.11 -12.44 21.71
CA GLY A 316 2.87 -11.83 23.02
C GLY A 316 1.61 -10.95 23.12
N THR A 317 0.64 -11.06 22.24
CA THR A 317 -0.67 -10.39 22.32
C THR A 317 -1.80 -11.40 22.13
N ARG A 318 -2.95 -11.12 22.77
CA ARG A 318 -4.19 -11.90 22.64
C ARG A 318 -5.28 -11.11 21.91
N VAL A 319 -5.02 -9.86 21.54
CA VAL A 319 -6.01 -9.01 20.85
C VAL A 319 -6.57 -9.66 19.57
N PRO A 320 -5.74 -10.33 18.74
CA PRO A 320 -6.27 -11.01 17.55
C PRO A 320 -7.22 -12.17 17.84
N GLU A 321 -7.13 -12.78 19.02
CA GLU A 321 -7.94 -13.92 19.43
C GLU A 321 -9.19 -13.48 20.19
N GLU A 322 -9.16 -12.32 20.84
CA GLU A 322 -10.20 -11.82 21.76
C GLU A 322 -11.09 -10.72 21.14
N SER A 323 -10.73 -10.19 19.97
CA SER A 323 -11.51 -9.12 19.36
C SER A 323 -12.91 -9.57 18.91
N PRO A 324 -13.98 -8.85 19.29
CA PRO A 324 -15.33 -9.12 18.82
C PRO A 324 -15.60 -8.62 17.40
N TRP A 325 -14.63 -7.94 16.76
CA TRP A 325 -14.75 -7.27 15.48
C TRP A 325 -14.06 -7.99 14.32
N LEU A 326 -13.63 -9.23 14.52
CA LEU A 326 -13.01 -10.02 13.46
C LEU A 326 -13.98 -10.15 12.26
N ILE A 327 -13.43 -10.04 11.07
CA ILE A 327 -14.19 -10.15 9.82
C ILE A 327 -13.82 -11.41 9.05
N ASP A 328 -14.82 -12.04 8.44
CA ASP A 328 -14.66 -13.19 7.57
C ASP A 328 -14.27 -12.78 6.13
N ASP A 329 -14.03 -13.76 5.28
CA ASP A 329 -13.65 -13.54 3.88
C ASP A 329 -14.77 -12.91 3.04
N ASP A 330 -16.04 -13.16 3.37
CA ASP A 330 -17.17 -12.55 2.69
C ASP A 330 -17.26 -11.05 2.99
N THR A 331 -17.13 -10.69 4.25
CA THR A 331 -17.06 -9.29 4.69
C THR A 331 -15.83 -8.59 4.12
N PHE A 332 -14.67 -9.26 4.09
CA PHE A 332 -13.47 -8.71 3.49
C PHE A 332 -13.64 -8.40 2.00
N ALA A 333 -14.19 -9.34 1.23
CA ALA A 333 -14.50 -9.14 -0.19
C ALA A 333 -15.49 -7.97 -0.40
N ARG A 334 -16.50 -7.86 0.46
CA ARG A 334 -17.47 -6.76 0.46
C ARG A 334 -16.80 -5.40 0.69
N ILE A 335 -15.92 -5.31 1.68
CA ILE A 335 -15.17 -4.08 1.98
C ILE A 335 -14.39 -3.59 0.75
N LEU A 336 -13.69 -4.49 0.05
CA LEU A 336 -12.89 -4.14 -1.13
C LEU A 336 -13.75 -3.58 -2.28
N VAL A 337 -14.90 -4.21 -2.55
CA VAL A 337 -15.85 -3.74 -3.56
C VAL A 337 -16.36 -2.34 -3.21
N ILE A 338 -16.81 -2.14 -1.97
CA ILE A 338 -17.35 -0.86 -1.53
C ILE A 338 -16.27 0.22 -1.53
N ALA A 339 -15.05 -0.10 -1.06
CA ALA A 339 -13.93 0.82 -1.07
C ALA A 339 -13.55 1.24 -2.50
N ARG A 340 -13.56 0.31 -3.48
CA ARG A 340 -13.33 0.62 -4.89
C ARG A 340 -14.38 1.57 -5.46
N LEU A 341 -15.65 1.37 -5.11
CA LEU A 341 -16.74 2.26 -5.51
C LEU A 341 -16.66 3.61 -4.82
N SER A 342 -16.26 3.64 -3.53
CA SER A 342 -16.25 4.86 -2.72
C SER A 342 -15.05 5.78 -3.01
N VAL A 343 -13.87 5.21 -3.33
CA VAL A 343 -12.66 5.95 -3.69
C VAL A 343 -12.11 5.38 -4.99
N PRO A 344 -12.78 5.66 -6.13
CA PRO A 344 -12.61 4.89 -7.36
C PRO A 344 -11.24 5.02 -8.02
N TYR A 345 -10.52 6.11 -7.82
CA TYR A 345 -9.18 6.36 -8.38
C TYR A 345 -8.04 5.71 -7.58
N THR A 346 -8.27 5.33 -6.32
CA THR A 346 -7.19 4.85 -5.43
C THR A 346 -6.65 3.48 -5.82
N GLY A 347 -5.39 3.20 -5.55
CA GLY A 347 -4.84 1.85 -5.57
C GLY A 347 -5.33 1.04 -4.37
N ILE A 348 -5.72 -0.20 -4.57
CA ILE A 348 -6.12 -1.11 -3.49
C ILE A 348 -5.05 -2.17 -3.30
N ILE A 349 -4.53 -2.26 -2.06
CA ILE A 349 -3.48 -3.19 -1.68
C ILE A 349 -4.08 -4.33 -0.85
N VAL A 350 -3.83 -5.57 -1.27
CA VAL A 350 -4.13 -6.78 -0.50
C VAL A 350 -2.82 -7.53 -0.25
N THR A 351 -2.46 -7.68 1.02
CA THR A 351 -1.14 -8.20 1.41
C THR A 351 -1.15 -9.71 1.67
N ALA A 352 0.04 -10.28 1.81
CA ALA A 352 0.27 -11.69 2.16
C ALA A 352 -0.18 -12.06 3.59
N ARG A 353 -0.80 -11.15 4.35
CA ARG A 353 -1.56 -11.49 5.57
C ARG A 353 -2.69 -12.46 5.25
N GLU A 354 -3.36 -12.23 4.11
CA GLU A 354 -4.48 -13.03 3.66
C GLU A 354 -4.02 -14.40 3.14
N SER A 355 -4.89 -15.41 3.25
CA SER A 355 -4.64 -16.72 2.66
C SER A 355 -4.60 -16.66 1.13
N PRO A 356 -3.97 -17.65 0.46
CA PRO A 356 -4.02 -17.76 -1.00
C PRO A 356 -5.45 -17.76 -1.55
N GLU A 357 -6.38 -18.43 -0.88
CA GLU A 357 -7.79 -18.57 -1.27
C GLU A 357 -8.48 -17.20 -1.20
N SER A 358 -8.32 -16.47 -0.10
CA SER A 358 -8.88 -15.14 0.08
C SER A 358 -8.34 -14.15 -0.96
N ARG A 359 -7.02 -14.16 -1.21
CA ARG A 359 -6.39 -13.29 -2.23
C ARG A 359 -6.86 -13.60 -3.64
N ASN A 360 -6.97 -14.89 -3.97
CA ASN A 360 -7.47 -15.33 -5.28
C ASN A 360 -8.92 -14.92 -5.51
N ARG A 361 -9.76 -15.01 -4.47
CA ARG A 361 -11.16 -14.61 -4.50
C ARG A 361 -11.34 -13.12 -4.80
N VAL A 362 -10.51 -12.26 -4.23
CA VAL A 362 -10.68 -10.80 -4.34
C VAL A 362 -9.94 -10.16 -5.51
N LEU A 363 -9.32 -10.95 -6.38
CA LEU A 363 -8.60 -10.44 -7.54
C LEU A 363 -9.46 -9.52 -8.42
N ASP A 364 -10.72 -9.91 -8.62
CA ASP A 364 -11.70 -9.20 -9.46
C ASP A 364 -12.58 -8.22 -8.65
N HIS A 365 -12.16 -7.87 -7.41
CA HIS A 365 -12.87 -6.96 -6.52
C HIS A 365 -12.24 -5.56 -6.48
N GLY A 366 -11.49 -5.21 -7.52
CA GLY A 366 -10.87 -3.89 -7.64
C GLY A 366 -9.44 -3.79 -7.10
N MET A 367 -8.81 -4.88 -6.68
CA MET A 367 -7.42 -4.93 -6.22
C MET A 367 -6.44 -4.52 -7.32
N THR A 368 -5.37 -3.79 -6.97
CA THR A 368 -4.37 -3.27 -7.91
C THR A 368 -2.92 -3.59 -7.54
N GLN A 369 -2.65 -3.93 -6.29
CA GLN A 369 -1.31 -4.19 -5.79
C GLN A 369 -1.32 -5.34 -4.79
N LEU A 370 -0.27 -6.15 -4.82
CA LEU A 370 -0.03 -7.22 -3.85
C LEU A 370 1.47 -7.44 -3.62
N ASP A 371 1.80 -8.01 -2.48
CA ASP A 371 3.14 -8.49 -2.18
C ASP A 371 3.24 -10.01 -2.36
N CYS A 372 4.43 -10.50 -2.63
CA CYS A 372 4.72 -11.92 -2.76
C CYS A 372 6.20 -12.19 -2.48
N SER A 373 6.59 -13.46 -2.33
CA SER A 373 7.89 -13.84 -1.79
C SER A 373 8.21 -13.03 -0.54
N SER A 374 7.21 -12.80 0.32
CA SER A 374 7.32 -11.89 1.46
C SER A 374 7.99 -12.58 2.64
N ASN A 375 8.98 -11.92 3.22
CA ASN A 375 9.52 -12.25 4.53
C ASN A 375 9.52 -10.99 5.40
N ILE A 376 8.85 -11.05 6.55
CA ILE A 376 8.69 -9.90 7.45
C ILE A 376 9.53 -9.99 8.73
N ALA A 377 10.45 -10.97 8.79
CA ALA A 377 11.47 -11.01 9.82
C ALA A 377 12.59 -10.01 9.52
N ILE A 378 13.11 -9.36 10.55
CA ILE A 378 14.30 -8.51 10.39
C ILE A 378 15.46 -9.37 9.89
N LYS A 379 16.08 -9.00 8.75
CA LYS A 379 17.13 -9.76 8.06
C LYS A 379 16.63 -11.14 7.57
N GLY A 380 15.34 -11.26 7.25
CA GLY A 380 14.75 -12.54 6.90
C GLY A 380 15.15 -13.06 5.51
N TYR A 381 15.35 -12.20 4.53
CA TYR A 381 15.67 -12.62 3.17
C TYR A 381 17.08 -13.20 3.04
N SER A 382 18.06 -12.64 3.72
CA SER A 382 19.45 -13.14 3.68
C SER A 382 19.72 -14.28 4.65
N ASP A 383 19.01 -14.34 5.79
CA ASP A 383 19.20 -15.39 6.80
C ASP A 383 18.54 -16.71 6.40
N PHE A 384 17.45 -16.70 5.62
CA PHE A 384 16.69 -17.89 5.28
C PHE A 384 16.81 -18.24 3.79
N ALA A 385 17.11 -19.49 3.51
CA ALA A 385 17.14 -19.99 2.13
C ALA A 385 15.74 -20.06 1.51
N ASN A 386 14.68 -20.16 2.34
CA ASN A 386 13.29 -20.26 1.95
C ASN A 386 12.54 -18.98 2.42
N GLU A 387 12.01 -18.22 1.49
CA GLU A 387 11.25 -16.99 1.76
C GLU A 387 9.99 -17.25 2.61
N ALA A 388 9.43 -18.46 2.53
CA ALA A 388 8.25 -18.87 3.31
C ALA A 388 8.55 -19.15 4.80
N HIS A 389 9.83 -19.12 5.21
CA HIS A 389 10.19 -19.35 6.60
C HIS A 389 9.71 -18.22 7.50
N GLN A 390 9.00 -18.56 8.57
CA GLN A 390 8.44 -17.61 9.52
C GLN A 390 8.93 -17.89 10.96
N GLU A 391 9.41 -16.84 11.63
CA GLU A 391 9.81 -16.87 13.06
C GLU A 391 9.05 -15.80 13.84
N LYS A 392 8.10 -16.20 14.69
CA LYS A 392 7.25 -15.30 15.50
C LYS A 392 8.04 -14.26 16.29
N GLU A 393 9.21 -14.62 16.80
CA GLU A 393 10.05 -13.77 17.65
C GLU A 393 10.83 -12.70 16.86
N ARG A 394 10.77 -12.74 15.54
CA ARG A 394 11.49 -11.79 14.65
C ARG A 394 10.54 -10.98 13.78
N GLN A 395 9.25 -11.30 13.77
CA GLN A 395 8.28 -10.68 12.87
C GLN A 395 7.10 -10.06 13.61
N GLN A 396 6.42 -9.15 12.95
CA GLN A 396 5.34 -8.34 13.53
C GLN A 396 4.05 -9.15 13.73
N PHE A 397 3.74 -10.04 12.79
CA PHE A 397 2.56 -10.93 12.74
C PHE A 397 2.87 -12.13 11.85
N MET A 398 1.93 -13.07 11.69
CA MET A 398 2.08 -14.22 10.79
C MET A 398 1.53 -13.91 9.40
N LEU A 399 2.18 -14.45 8.36
CA LEU A 399 1.70 -14.35 6.97
C LEU A 399 0.81 -15.56 6.63
N GLY A 400 -0.27 -15.30 5.88
CA GLY A 400 -1.17 -16.33 5.36
C GLY A 400 -0.72 -16.91 4.02
N ASP A 401 -0.17 -16.07 3.12
CA ASP A 401 0.25 -16.48 1.77
C ASP A 401 1.77 -16.39 1.60
N ASN A 402 2.41 -17.53 1.35
CA ASN A 402 3.86 -17.66 1.20
C ASN A 402 4.27 -17.95 -0.26
N ARG A 403 3.38 -17.76 -1.23
CA ARG A 403 3.72 -18.00 -2.65
C ARG A 403 4.89 -17.14 -3.11
N SER A 404 5.77 -17.78 -3.88
CA SER A 404 6.86 -17.10 -4.57
C SER A 404 6.34 -16.14 -5.65
N ILE A 405 7.18 -15.19 -6.04
CA ILE A 405 6.84 -14.27 -7.14
C ILE A 405 6.60 -15.02 -8.45
N ASP A 406 7.34 -16.12 -8.73
CA ASP A 406 7.15 -16.93 -9.94
C ASP A 406 5.78 -17.60 -9.95
N GLU A 407 5.35 -18.20 -8.83
CA GLU A 407 4.01 -18.79 -8.68
C GLU A 407 2.91 -17.74 -8.82
N MET A 408 3.11 -16.57 -8.22
CA MET A 408 2.13 -15.49 -8.30
C MET A 408 2.02 -14.92 -9.71
N VAL A 409 3.15 -14.69 -10.40
CA VAL A 409 3.18 -14.24 -11.80
C VAL A 409 2.47 -15.26 -12.71
N ARG A 410 2.74 -16.54 -12.52
CA ARG A 410 2.09 -17.63 -13.27
C ARG A 410 0.58 -17.65 -13.03
N TYR A 411 0.15 -17.53 -11.77
CA TYR A 411 -1.26 -17.45 -11.42
C TYR A 411 -1.95 -16.26 -12.09
N LEU A 412 -1.37 -15.06 -11.98
CA LEU A 412 -1.95 -13.86 -12.61
C LEU A 412 -2.00 -13.98 -14.14
N ALA A 413 -0.94 -14.51 -14.76
CA ALA A 413 -0.92 -14.74 -16.21
C ALA A 413 -2.01 -15.72 -16.66
N SER A 414 -2.30 -16.78 -15.88
CA SER A 414 -3.41 -17.71 -16.16
C SER A 414 -4.78 -17.03 -16.11
N ARG A 415 -4.90 -15.91 -15.37
CA ARG A 415 -6.12 -15.09 -15.28
C ARG A 415 -6.16 -13.97 -16.32
N GLY A 416 -5.19 -13.89 -17.23
CA GLY A 416 -5.06 -12.81 -18.20
C GLY A 416 -4.67 -11.47 -17.59
N THR A 417 -4.13 -11.47 -16.39
CA THR A 417 -3.71 -10.27 -15.64
C THR A 417 -2.20 -10.11 -15.75
N ILE A 418 -1.74 -8.95 -16.25
CA ILE A 418 -0.31 -8.68 -16.41
C ILE A 418 0.31 -8.20 -15.08
N THR A 419 1.43 -8.81 -14.72
CA THR A 419 2.24 -8.35 -13.58
C THR A 419 3.05 -7.11 -13.96
N SER A 420 2.96 -6.05 -13.14
CA SER A 420 3.68 -4.80 -13.39
C SER A 420 4.77 -4.58 -12.33
N PHE A 421 5.99 -4.34 -12.82
CA PHE A 421 7.14 -3.87 -12.03
C PHE A 421 7.45 -2.39 -12.34
N CYS A 422 6.52 -1.70 -13.00
CA CYS A 422 6.71 -0.34 -13.46
C CYS A 422 6.87 0.65 -12.31
N THR A 423 7.79 1.59 -12.48
CA THR A 423 8.04 2.74 -11.60
C THR A 423 8.13 4.04 -12.40
N ALA A 424 7.70 4.04 -13.66
CA ALA A 424 7.87 5.15 -14.60
C ALA A 424 7.14 6.43 -14.15
N GLY A 425 5.91 6.32 -13.63
CA GLY A 425 5.14 7.46 -13.14
C GLY A 425 5.94 8.38 -12.23
N TYR A 426 6.60 7.80 -11.25
CA TYR A 426 7.44 8.56 -10.31
C TYR A 426 8.63 9.24 -10.99
N ARG A 427 9.29 8.55 -11.93
CA ARG A 427 10.48 9.06 -12.62
C ARG A 427 10.15 10.11 -13.67
N CYS A 428 8.91 10.10 -14.18
CA CYS A 428 8.40 11.09 -15.11
C CYS A 428 7.67 12.25 -14.40
N GLY A 429 7.74 12.36 -13.08
CA GLY A 429 7.06 13.40 -12.31
C GLY A 429 5.53 13.27 -12.30
N ARG A 430 4.98 12.10 -12.65
CA ARG A 430 3.55 11.82 -12.52
C ARG A 430 3.25 11.40 -11.11
N THR A 431 3.19 12.39 -10.20
CA THR A 431 2.83 12.27 -8.78
C THR A 431 1.88 13.39 -8.41
N GLY A 432 1.31 13.36 -7.19
CA GLY A 432 0.43 14.42 -6.68
C GLY A 432 -0.77 14.73 -7.59
N GLY A 433 -1.05 15.99 -7.84
CA GLY A 433 -2.16 16.43 -8.70
C GLY A 433 -2.09 15.87 -10.12
N CYS A 434 -0.89 15.75 -10.68
CA CYS A 434 -0.72 15.22 -12.04
C CYS A 434 -1.18 13.77 -12.17
N ILE A 435 -0.86 12.92 -11.18
CA ILE A 435 -1.32 11.52 -11.19
C ILE A 435 -2.81 11.43 -10.89
N MET A 436 -3.35 12.27 -9.99
CA MET A 436 -4.79 12.27 -9.66
C MET A 436 -5.64 12.56 -10.89
N ASP A 437 -5.29 13.57 -11.70
CA ASP A 437 -5.98 13.87 -12.94
C ASP A 437 -5.90 12.72 -13.96
N ALA A 438 -4.72 12.10 -14.08
CA ALA A 438 -4.52 10.97 -14.97
C ALA A 438 -5.30 9.72 -14.55
N LEU A 439 -5.41 9.45 -13.24
CA LEU A 439 -6.19 8.34 -12.68
C LEU A 439 -7.70 8.59 -12.87
N LYS A 440 -8.21 9.74 -12.45
CA LYS A 440 -9.64 10.10 -12.56
C LYS A 440 -10.14 10.07 -14.01
N THR A 441 -9.28 10.40 -14.96
CA THR A 441 -9.61 10.39 -16.40
C THR A 441 -9.31 9.05 -17.10
N GLY A 442 -8.70 8.07 -16.41
CA GLY A 442 -8.30 6.77 -16.97
C GLY A 442 -7.10 6.85 -17.96
N ARG A 443 -6.43 8.01 -18.07
CA ARG A 443 -5.25 8.16 -18.95
C ARG A 443 -4.04 7.40 -18.44
N GLU A 444 -3.86 7.32 -17.12
CA GLU A 444 -2.72 6.64 -16.52
C GLU A 444 -2.72 5.13 -16.82
N GLY A 445 -3.87 4.49 -16.89
CA GLY A 445 -3.99 3.06 -17.25
C GLY A 445 -3.28 2.72 -18.56
N LYS A 446 -3.36 3.59 -19.55
CA LYS A 446 -2.72 3.40 -20.88
C LYS A 446 -1.19 3.40 -20.80
N PHE A 447 -0.59 4.40 -20.15
CA PHE A 447 0.86 4.44 -19.92
C PHE A 447 1.34 3.29 -19.07
N CYS A 448 0.58 2.97 -18.03
CA CYS A 448 0.86 1.84 -17.17
C CYS A 448 0.85 0.50 -17.91
N LYS A 449 -0.05 0.30 -18.88
CA LYS A 449 -0.11 -0.90 -19.72
C LYS A 449 1.19 -1.08 -20.52
N ILE A 450 1.61 -0.05 -21.25
CA ILE A 450 2.82 -0.10 -22.08
C ILE A 450 4.05 -0.41 -21.21
N ASN A 451 4.18 0.30 -20.09
CA ASN A 451 5.30 0.09 -19.16
C ASN A 451 5.23 -1.28 -18.46
N ALA A 452 4.02 -1.81 -18.21
CA ALA A 452 3.86 -3.15 -17.67
C ALA A 452 4.42 -4.20 -18.63
N VAL A 453 4.13 -4.12 -19.93
CA VAL A 453 4.66 -5.05 -20.95
C VAL A 453 6.20 -5.04 -20.97
N LEU A 454 6.82 -3.85 -20.95
CA LEU A 454 8.29 -3.73 -20.96
C LEU A 454 8.90 -4.35 -19.69
N THR A 455 8.40 -3.96 -18.51
CA THR A 455 8.93 -4.44 -17.23
C THR A 455 8.64 -5.92 -16.99
N PHE A 456 7.53 -6.42 -17.51
CA PHE A 456 7.17 -7.82 -17.44
C PHE A 456 8.10 -8.67 -18.34
N ARG A 457 8.35 -8.23 -19.58
CA ARG A 457 9.34 -8.86 -20.48
C ARG A 457 10.71 -8.94 -19.82
N GLU A 458 11.17 -7.83 -19.24
CA GLU A 458 12.44 -7.78 -18.51
C GLU A 458 12.47 -8.84 -17.39
N TRP A 459 11.41 -8.93 -16.58
CA TRP A 459 11.34 -9.87 -15.47
C TRP A 459 11.31 -11.33 -15.96
N LEU A 460 10.56 -11.62 -17.03
CA LEU A 460 10.48 -12.97 -17.60
C LEU A 460 11.86 -13.44 -18.11
N ASP A 461 12.63 -12.58 -18.73
CA ASP A 461 13.98 -12.91 -19.22
C ASP A 461 14.95 -13.17 -18.08
N ASP A 462 14.88 -12.36 -17.02
CA ASP A 462 15.85 -12.36 -15.95
C ASP A 462 15.60 -13.43 -14.88
N PHE A 463 14.32 -13.79 -14.62
CA PHE A 463 13.96 -14.56 -13.42
C PHE A 463 13.03 -15.75 -13.67
N ALA A 464 12.06 -15.66 -14.60
CA ALA A 464 10.94 -16.59 -14.71
C ALA A 464 11.36 -18.05 -14.95
N SER A 465 10.69 -19.02 -14.32
CA SER A 465 10.78 -20.43 -14.69
C SER A 465 10.34 -20.65 -16.16
N ALA A 466 10.68 -21.79 -16.75
CA ALA A 466 10.30 -22.08 -18.14
C ALA A 466 8.78 -22.08 -18.35
N GLU A 467 8.04 -22.60 -17.37
CA GLU A 467 6.58 -22.63 -17.40
C GLU A 467 5.98 -21.21 -17.31
N THR A 468 6.44 -20.41 -16.34
CA THR A 468 5.99 -19.03 -16.16
C THR A 468 6.36 -18.16 -17.36
N ARG A 469 7.54 -18.38 -17.96
CA ARG A 469 7.96 -17.70 -19.18
C ARG A 469 7.00 -17.99 -20.34
N LYS A 470 6.67 -19.25 -20.58
CA LYS A 470 5.74 -19.64 -21.65
C LYS A 470 4.37 -18.97 -21.52
N MET A 471 3.82 -18.92 -20.30
CA MET A 471 2.53 -18.26 -20.05
C MET A 471 2.65 -16.74 -20.18
N GLY A 472 3.74 -16.17 -19.69
CA GLY A 472 4.02 -14.74 -19.79
C GLY A 472 4.21 -14.27 -21.23
N ASP A 473 4.91 -15.04 -22.06
CA ASP A 473 5.10 -14.73 -23.49
C ASP A 473 3.74 -14.67 -24.22
N ALA A 474 2.86 -15.65 -24.02
CA ALA A 474 1.54 -15.66 -24.60
C ALA A 474 0.66 -14.46 -24.12
N LEU A 475 0.79 -14.08 -22.85
CA LEU A 475 0.11 -12.89 -22.34
C LEU A 475 0.64 -11.60 -22.97
N ILE A 476 1.96 -11.46 -23.11
CA ILE A 476 2.58 -10.28 -23.75
C ILE A 476 2.10 -10.13 -25.20
N GLU A 477 2.03 -11.23 -25.98
CA GLU A 477 1.53 -11.21 -27.35
C GLU A 477 0.11 -10.65 -27.43
N LYS A 478 -0.78 -11.08 -26.51
CA LYS A 478 -2.14 -10.58 -26.39
C LYS A 478 -2.16 -9.08 -26.05
N GLU A 479 -1.33 -8.65 -25.08
CA GLU A 479 -1.26 -7.26 -24.67
C GLU A 479 -0.71 -6.35 -25.78
N LEU A 480 0.30 -6.80 -26.52
CA LEU A 480 0.84 -6.04 -27.67
C LEU A 480 -0.19 -5.93 -28.80
N ALA A 481 -0.97 -6.96 -29.08
CA ALA A 481 -2.07 -6.91 -30.03
C ALA A 481 -3.11 -5.84 -29.63
N GLY A 482 -3.53 -5.80 -28.37
CA GLY A 482 -4.41 -4.78 -27.84
C GLY A 482 -3.81 -3.37 -27.95
N ILE A 483 -2.54 -3.17 -27.59
CA ILE A 483 -1.85 -1.86 -27.73
C ILE A 483 -1.84 -1.40 -29.20
N LYS A 484 -1.66 -2.32 -30.16
CA LYS A 484 -1.70 -2.00 -31.58
C LYS A 484 -3.07 -1.47 -32.03
N GLU A 485 -4.16 -2.05 -31.50
CA GLU A 485 -5.52 -1.63 -31.83
C GLU A 485 -5.85 -0.23 -31.30
N TRP A 486 -5.53 0.07 -30.05
CA TRP A 486 -5.93 1.36 -29.46
C TRP A 486 -4.88 2.48 -29.56
N LEU A 487 -3.60 2.16 -29.89
CA LEU A 487 -2.52 3.15 -30.14
C LEU A 487 -1.76 2.86 -31.44
N PRO A 488 -2.41 2.70 -32.60
CA PRO A 488 -1.73 2.27 -33.83
C PRO A 488 -0.60 3.20 -34.27
N LYS A 489 -0.72 4.52 -34.04
CA LYS A 489 0.31 5.50 -34.40
C LYS A 489 1.54 5.44 -33.49
N PHE A 490 1.38 5.06 -32.23
CA PHE A 490 2.47 5.00 -31.25
C PHE A 490 3.05 3.58 -31.12
N TYR A 491 2.35 2.58 -31.62
CA TYR A 491 2.76 1.17 -31.55
C TYR A 491 4.19 0.89 -32.07
N PRO A 492 4.67 1.48 -33.21
CA PRO A 492 6.06 1.28 -33.66
C PRO A 492 7.10 1.74 -32.62
N THR A 493 6.80 2.82 -31.87
CA THR A 493 7.67 3.30 -30.80
C THR A 493 7.70 2.34 -29.62
N VAL A 494 6.54 1.76 -29.27
CA VAL A 494 6.45 0.71 -28.23
C VAL A 494 7.26 -0.50 -28.65
N MET A 495 7.10 -0.98 -29.89
CA MET A 495 7.83 -2.14 -30.39
C MET A 495 9.33 -1.93 -30.40
N LYS A 496 9.82 -0.74 -30.77
CA LYS A 496 11.25 -0.42 -30.70
C LYS A 496 11.84 -0.62 -29.30
N GLN A 497 11.15 -0.18 -28.25
CA GLN A 497 11.59 -0.37 -26.88
C GLN A 497 11.41 -1.84 -26.41
N TYR A 498 10.32 -2.49 -26.82
CA TYR A 498 10.11 -3.90 -26.51
C TYR A 498 11.21 -4.79 -27.11
N GLU A 499 11.57 -4.58 -28.37
CA GLU A 499 12.66 -5.30 -29.04
C GLU A 499 14.03 -5.00 -28.38
N ALA A 500 14.26 -3.76 -27.95
CA ALA A 500 15.45 -3.39 -27.18
C ALA A 500 15.52 -4.17 -25.85
N THR A 501 14.39 -4.29 -25.16
CA THR A 501 14.30 -5.13 -23.93
C THR A 501 14.60 -6.60 -24.24
N CYS A 502 14.08 -7.15 -25.34
CA CYS A 502 14.37 -8.52 -25.76
C CYS A 502 15.86 -8.73 -26.11
N ARG A 503 16.56 -7.69 -26.58
CA ARG A 503 18.02 -7.72 -26.83
C ARG A 503 18.87 -7.56 -25.56
N GLY A 504 18.25 -7.37 -24.40
CA GLY A 504 18.94 -7.27 -23.11
C GLY A 504 19.05 -5.86 -22.54
N GLU A 505 18.47 -4.83 -23.19
CA GLU A 505 18.34 -3.53 -22.57
C GLU A 505 17.36 -3.60 -21.39
N ARG A 506 17.66 -2.88 -20.32
CA ARG A 506 16.89 -2.90 -19.09
C ARG A 506 16.49 -1.50 -18.67
N ASP A 507 15.42 -1.42 -17.87
CA ASP A 507 14.94 -0.18 -17.27
C ASP A 507 14.39 0.83 -18.30
N LEU A 508 13.86 0.33 -19.42
CA LEU A 508 13.18 1.13 -20.42
C LEU A 508 11.76 1.48 -19.98
N PHE A 509 11.31 2.70 -20.25
CA PHE A 509 9.97 3.18 -19.90
C PHE A 509 9.53 4.38 -20.74
N PHE A 510 8.22 4.72 -20.66
CA PHE A 510 7.57 5.87 -21.27
C PHE A 510 7.01 6.85 -20.25
#